data_b42d187016d0b5f42d41bdca349b5789
#
_entry.id   b42d187016d0b5f42d41bdca349b5789
#
_cell.length_a   1.000
_cell.length_b   1.000
_cell.length_c   1.000
_cell.angle_alpha   90.00
_cell.angle_beta   90.00
_cell.angle_gamma   90.00
#
_symmetry.space_group_name_H-M   'P 1'
#
loop_
_entity.id
_entity.type
_entity.pdbx_description
1 polymer ?
#
loop_
_entity_poly.entity_id
_entity_poly.type
_entity_poly.pdbx_seq_one_letter_code
_entity_poly.pdbx_strand_id
1 'polypeptide(L)'
;MDRRRNRRYNGNWNGQKKGGQSRESESKKSGFHFNHTLYEDPAAEKERQKSIQEIRERDVRCAKCGEVITDIASSIADKTTGKPVHFECVIEQLRQSEPTGENEKIAYIGQGRFAVLHYENMRDQRHFTIKKIIEWEDRDQKSEWRTELSGLYSQIK
;
A
#
# COMPACT_ATOMS: atom_id res chain seq x y z
N MET A 1 43.99 26.17 -5.88
CA MET A 1 43.92 26.82 -4.53
C MET A 1 42.48 27.24 -4.32
N ASP A 2 41.71 26.49 -3.49
CA ASP A 2 40.63 27.09 -2.77
C ASP A 2 40.11 26.10 -1.70
N ARG A 3 40.03 26.64 -0.51
CA ARG A 3 39.98 25.91 0.76
C ARG A 3 38.55 25.55 1.14
N ARG A 4 38.29 24.29 1.32
CA ARG A 4 37.06 23.75 1.94
C ARG A 4 37.01 24.15 3.42
N ARG A 5 36.03 24.94 3.84
CA ARG A 5 35.76 25.25 5.25
C ARG A 5 34.75 24.25 5.83
N ASN A 6 35.30 23.35 6.62
CA ASN A 6 34.59 22.41 7.47
C ASN A 6 34.11 23.16 8.73
N ARG A 7 32.84 23.43 8.90
CA ARG A 7 32.25 23.98 10.13
C ARG A 7 31.82 22.83 11.03
N ARG A 8 32.65 22.52 12.03
CA ARG A 8 32.29 21.68 13.17
C ARG A 8 31.49 22.52 14.13
N TYR A 9 30.24 22.12 14.38
CA TYR A 9 29.42 22.68 15.45
C TYR A 9 29.75 21.96 16.75
N ASN A 10 30.49 22.63 17.63
CA ASN A 10 30.81 22.16 18.97
C ASN A 10 29.97 22.97 19.97
N GLY A 11 28.85 22.43 20.41
CA GLY A 11 27.99 23.04 21.39
C GLY A 11 28.27 22.46 22.79
N ASN A 12 29.21 23.09 23.49
CA ASN A 12 29.51 22.78 24.90
C ASN A 12 28.49 23.53 25.77
N TRP A 13 27.56 22.80 26.41
CA TRP A 13 26.66 23.35 27.43
C TRP A 13 27.20 23.03 28.83
N ASN A 14 27.95 23.97 29.36
CA ASN A 14 28.39 23.94 30.76
C ASN A 14 27.41 24.78 31.57
N GLY A 15 26.44 24.14 32.23
CA GLY A 15 25.44 24.77 33.07
C GLY A 15 25.88 24.89 34.51
N GLN A 16 26.19 26.08 34.92
CA GLN A 16 26.53 26.47 36.33
C GLN A 16 25.33 26.29 37.25
N LYS A 17 25.53 25.51 38.33
CA LYS A 17 24.62 25.42 39.46
C LYS A 17 24.72 26.71 40.28
N LYS A 18 23.62 27.43 40.48
CA LYS A 18 23.40 28.36 41.62
C LYS A 18 22.22 27.87 42.41
N GLY A 19 22.44 27.64 43.67
CA GLY A 19 21.43 27.27 44.65
C GLY A 19 20.46 28.40 44.96
N GLY A 20 19.23 28.02 45.25
CA GLY A 20 18.15 28.93 45.68
C GLY A 20 16.95 28.12 46.14
N GLN A 21 16.69 28.24 47.38
CA GLN A 21 15.70 27.69 48.29
C GLN A 21 14.34 27.29 47.71
N SER A 22 13.90 26.15 48.24
CA SER A 22 12.58 25.55 48.30
C SER A 22 11.38 26.51 48.29
N ARG A 23 10.46 26.25 47.38
CA ARG A 23 9.01 26.35 47.58
C ARG A 23 8.37 25.13 46.97
N GLU A 24 7.87 24.25 47.85
CA GLU A 24 6.96 23.18 47.49
C GLU A 24 5.72 23.81 46.87
N SER A 25 5.59 23.63 45.55
CA SER A 25 4.31 23.69 44.88
C SER A 25 4.07 22.32 44.28
N GLU A 26 3.20 21.57 44.93
CA GLU A 26 2.60 20.36 44.36
C GLU A 26 1.92 20.66 43.04
N SER A 27 2.64 20.65 41.95
CA SER A 27 2.01 20.56 40.64
C SER A 27 1.60 19.11 40.43
N LYS A 28 0.34 18.82 40.71
CA LYS A 28 -0.31 17.58 40.23
C LYS A 28 -0.13 17.53 38.71
N LYS A 29 0.90 16.80 38.26
CA LYS A 29 1.00 16.35 36.89
C LYS A 29 -0.15 15.37 36.67
N SER A 30 -1.29 15.87 36.19
CA SER A 30 -2.31 15.01 35.60
C SER A 30 -1.69 14.42 34.35
N GLY A 31 -1.02 13.29 34.51
CA GLY A 31 -0.63 12.47 33.39
C GLY A 31 -1.91 12.05 32.69
N PHE A 32 -2.12 12.57 31.49
CA PHE A 32 -3.10 12.01 30.57
C PHE A 32 -2.63 10.60 30.28
N HIS A 33 -3.05 9.65 31.10
CA HIS A 33 -2.97 8.24 30.77
C HIS A 33 -4.04 7.99 29.70
N PHE A 34 -3.63 7.99 28.44
CA PHE A 34 -4.40 7.33 27.40
C PHE A 34 -4.42 5.84 27.78
N ASN A 35 -5.40 5.46 28.58
CA ASN A 35 -5.77 4.05 28.69
C ASN A 35 -6.42 3.65 27.37
N HIS A 36 -5.59 3.31 26.41
CA HIS A 36 -6.00 2.70 25.16
C HIS A 36 -6.24 1.17 25.35
N THR A 37 -6.87 0.81 26.42
CA THR A 37 -7.62 -0.44 26.48
C THR A 37 -9.01 -0.11 25.93
N LEU A 38 -9.09 -0.02 24.61
CA LEU A 38 -10.33 -0.34 23.93
C LEU A 38 -10.60 -1.79 24.34
N TYR A 39 -11.53 -1.97 25.26
CA TYR A 39 -12.15 -3.25 25.53
C TYR A 39 -12.87 -3.61 24.23
N GLU A 40 -12.13 -4.25 23.31
CA GLU A 40 -12.78 -4.90 22.19
C GLU A 40 -13.56 -6.04 22.80
N ASP A 41 -14.87 -6.03 22.61
CA ASP A 41 -15.74 -7.11 23.06
C ASP A 41 -15.20 -8.41 22.46
N PRO A 42 -14.81 -9.41 23.28
CA PRO A 42 -14.26 -10.67 22.78
C PRO A 42 -15.22 -11.37 21.81
N ALA A 43 -16.53 -11.11 21.91
CA ALA A 43 -17.52 -11.61 20.99
C ALA A 43 -17.40 -10.94 19.61
N ALA A 44 -17.21 -9.64 19.57
CA ALA A 44 -17.01 -8.89 18.32
C ALA A 44 -15.70 -9.25 17.61
N GLU A 45 -14.64 -9.51 18.38
CA GLU A 45 -13.36 -9.99 17.82
C GLU A 45 -13.50 -11.39 17.21
N LYS A 46 -14.19 -12.29 17.89
CA LYS A 46 -14.44 -13.66 17.40
C LYS A 46 -15.30 -13.66 16.13
N GLU A 47 -16.31 -12.80 16.07
CA GLU A 47 -17.16 -12.65 14.88
C GLU A 47 -16.36 -12.09 13.70
N ARG A 48 -15.48 -11.13 13.95
CA ARG A 48 -14.55 -10.57 12.96
C ARG A 48 -13.59 -11.63 12.42
N GLN A 49 -12.97 -12.42 13.31
CA GLN A 49 -12.08 -13.50 12.91
C GLN A 49 -12.81 -14.54 12.06
N LYS A 50 -14.05 -14.88 12.43
CA LYS A 50 -14.89 -15.80 11.67
C LYS A 50 -15.18 -15.27 10.27
N SER A 51 -15.55 -13.99 10.15
CA SER A 51 -15.81 -13.35 8.85
C SER A 51 -14.57 -13.31 7.97
N ILE A 52 -13.39 -13.06 8.56
CA ILE A 52 -12.11 -13.10 7.84
C ILE A 52 -11.82 -14.51 7.34
N GLN A 53 -12.07 -15.52 8.16
CA GLN A 53 -11.86 -16.91 7.79
C GLN A 53 -12.82 -17.35 6.68
N GLU A 54 -14.10 -17.01 6.78
CA GLU A 54 -15.10 -17.29 5.73
C GLU A 54 -14.72 -16.69 4.37
N ILE A 55 -14.08 -15.52 4.36
CA ILE A 55 -13.62 -14.89 3.10
C ILE A 55 -12.39 -15.58 2.54
N ARG A 56 -11.46 -16.00 3.42
CA ARG A 56 -10.29 -16.76 3.00
C ARG A 56 -10.65 -18.14 2.45
N GLU A 57 -11.72 -18.72 2.96
CA GLU A 57 -12.23 -20.03 2.54
C GLU A 57 -13.13 -19.96 1.29
N ARG A 58 -13.52 -18.74 0.84
CA ARG A 58 -14.24 -18.59 -0.41
C ARG A 58 -13.30 -18.89 -1.57
N ASP A 59 -13.57 -19.96 -2.31
CA ASP A 59 -12.92 -20.27 -3.57
C ASP A 59 -13.28 -19.23 -4.64
N VAL A 60 -12.62 -18.10 -4.61
CA VAL A 60 -12.77 -17.08 -5.64
C VAL A 60 -12.02 -17.54 -6.89
N ARG A 61 -12.74 -17.68 -8.00
CA ARG A 61 -12.16 -18.13 -9.27
C ARG A 61 -11.92 -16.96 -10.21
N CYS A 62 -10.79 -17.02 -10.89
CA CYS A 62 -10.44 -16.04 -11.93
C CYS A 62 -11.44 -16.12 -13.08
N ALA A 63 -12.02 -14.97 -13.46
CA ALA A 63 -12.97 -14.93 -14.56
C ALA A 63 -12.34 -15.24 -15.93
N LYS A 64 -11.00 -15.27 -16.04
CA LYS A 64 -10.30 -15.54 -17.30
C LYS A 64 -9.79 -16.98 -17.42
N CYS A 65 -9.03 -17.47 -16.44
CA CYS A 65 -8.45 -18.83 -16.49
C CYS A 65 -9.30 -19.88 -15.74
N GLY A 66 -10.26 -19.46 -14.89
CA GLY A 66 -11.08 -20.36 -14.09
C GLY A 66 -10.38 -20.94 -12.85
N GLU A 67 -9.10 -20.71 -12.66
CA GLU A 67 -8.34 -21.18 -11.51
C GLU A 67 -8.68 -20.37 -10.24
N VAL A 68 -8.43 -20.98 -9.08
CA VAL A 68 -8.67 -20.35 -7.79
C VAL A 68 -7.63 -19.24 -7.55
N ILE A 69 -8.12 -18.08 -7.13
CA ILE A 69 -7.30 -16.95 -6.74
C ILE A 69 -6.93 -17.11 -5.26
N THR A 70 -5.69 -17.43 -4.99
CA THR A 70 -5.17 -17.62 -3.61
C THR A 70 -4.96 -16.31 -2.87
N ASP A 71 -4.57 -15.26 -3.58
CA ASP A 71 -4.40 -13.91 -3.04
C ASP A 71 -5.30 -12.92 -3.77
N ILE A 72 -6.51 -12.74 -3.21
CA ILE A 72 -7.48 -11.81 -3.78
C ILE A 72 -7.05 -10.34 -3.67
N ALA A 73 -6.13 -10.01 -2.73
CA ALA A 73 -5.64 -8.64 -2.58
C ALA A 73 -4.75 -8.22 -3.77
N SER A 74 -4.07 -9.16 -4.40
CA SER A 74 -3.26 -8.93 -5.61
C SER A 74 -4.08 -8.99 -6.90
N SER A 75 -5.38 -9.32 -6.83
CA SER A 75 -6.26 -9.42 -7.98
C SER A 75 -6.63 -8.05 -8.53
N ILE A 76 -7.00 -8.04 -9.79
CA ILE A 76 -7.52 -6.87 -10.49
C ILE A 76 -8.94 -7.18 -11.01
N ALA A 77 -9.78 -6.17 -11.16
CA ALA A 77 -11.11 -6.40 -11.71
C ALA A 77 -11.03 -6.60 -13.23
N ASP A 78 -11.81 -7.53 -13.74
CA ASP A 78 -11.97 -7.69 -15.18
C ASP A 78 -12.74 -6.50 -15.76
N LYS A 79 -12.24 -5.93 -16.83
CA LYS A 79 -12.79 -4.72 -17.45
C LYS A 79 -14.27 -4.87 -17.87
N THR A 80 -14.67 -6.08 -18.19
CA THR A 80 -16.02 -6.35 -18.74
C THR A 80 -17.01 -6.77 -17.67
N THR A 81 -16.58 -7.64 -16.76
CA THR A 81 -17.46 -8.27 -15.77
C THR A 81 -17.33 -7.68 -14.37
N GLY A 82 -16.27 -6.91 -14.10
CA GLY A 82 -15.94 -6.41 -12.78
C GLY A 82 -15.52 -7.49 -11.77
N LYS A 83 -15.49 -8.77 -12.20
CA LYS A 83 -15.10 -9.90 -11.35
C LYS A 83 -13.60 -9.93 -11.15
N PRO A 84 -13.10 -10.53 -10.04
CA PRO A 84 -11.66 -10.65 -9.80
C PRO A 84 -11.01 -11.56 -10.83
N VAL A 85 -9.83 -11.16 -11.29
CA VAL A 85 -8.95 -11.93 -12.18
C VAL A 85 -7.52 -11.86 -11.67
N HIS A 86 -6.71 -12.88 -11.99
CA HIS A 86 -5.28 -12.84 -11.69
C HIS A 86 -4.63 -11.67 -12.44
N PHE A 87 -3.70 -11.03 -11.77
CA PHE A 87 -2.91 -9.95 -12.34
C PHE A 87 -2.16 -10.42 -13.59
N GLU A 88 -1.60 -11.62 -13.54
CA GLU A 88 -0.87 -12.26 -14.63
C GLU A 88 -1.77 -12.49 -15.86
N CYS A 89 -3.03 -12.89 -15.64
CA CYS A 89 -3.98 -13.08 -16.75
C CYS A 89 -4.28 -11.78 -17.49
N VAL A 90 -4.28 -10.66 -16.77
CA VAL A 90 -4.44 -9.34 -17.39
C VAL A 90 -3.20 -8.92 -18.15
N ILE A 91 -2.02 -9.11 -17.58
CA ILE A 91 -0.74 -8.84 -18.27
C ILE A 91 -0.63 -9.65 -19.56
N GLU A 92 -0.99 -10.93 -19.51
CA GLU A 92 -0.95 -11.79 -20.69
C GLU A 92 -1.93 -11.34 -21.77
N GLN A 93 -3.14 -10.96 -21.39
CA GLN A 93 -4.11 -10.41 -22.33
C GLN A 93 -3.61 -9.10 -22.96
N LEU A 94 -2.99 -8.23 -22.15
CA LEU A 94 -2.43 -6.98 -22.65
C LEU A 94 -1.27 -7.22 -23.62
N ARG A 95 -0.43 -8.21 -23.38
CA ARG A 95 0.65 -8.61 -24.31
C ARG A 95 0.12 -9.10 -25.65
N GLN A 96 -1.04 -9.75 -25.64
CA GLN A 96 -1.68 -10.22 -26.88
C GLN A 96 -2.36 -9.09 -27.65
N SER A 97 -2.91 -8.10 -26.94
CA SER A 97 -3.66 -6.98 -27.54
C SER A 97 -2.76 -5.80 -27.95
N GLU A 98 -1.65 -5.61 -27.25
CA GLU A 98 -0.72 -4.50 -27.46
C GLU A 98 0.63 -5.03 -27.95
N PRO A 99 0.94 -4.92 -29.24
CA PRO A 99 2.23 -5.33 -29.75
C PRO A 99 3.34 -4.48 -29.13
N THR A 100 4.21 -5.13 -28.41
CA THR A 100 5.38 -4.51 -27.76
C THR A 100 6.63 -4.77 -28.61
N GLY A 101 7.45 -3.73 -28.82
CA GLY A 101 8.76 -3.84 -29.47
C GLY A 101 9.82 -4.48 -28.57
N GLU A 102 11.01 -4.74 -29.12
CA GLU A 102 12.12 -5.38 -28.41
C GLU A 102 12.54 -4.67 -27.11
N ASN A 103 12.41 -3.35 -27.08
CA ASN A 103 12.75 -2.52 -25.91
C ASN A 103 11.54 -2.01 -25.15
N GLU A 104 10.42 -2.71 -25.23
CA GLU A 104 9.19 -2.29 -24.59
C GLU A 104 8.69 -3.34 -23.61
N LYS A 105 8.10 -2.86 -22.51
CA LYS A 105 7.45 -3.69 -21.51
C LYS A 105 6.13 -3.10 -21.07
N ILE A 106 5.16 -3.96 -20.80
CA ILE A 106 3.93 -3.54 -20.14
C ILE A 106 4.17 -3.60 -18.63
N ALA A 107 3.88 -2.50 -17.95
CA ALA A 107 3.99 -2.38 -16.50
C ALA A 107 2.72 -1.80 -15.89
N TYR A 108 2.42 -2.22 -14.68
CA TYR A 108 1.34 -1.64 -13.90
C TYR A 108 1.82 -0.33 -13.25
N ILE A 109 1.10 0.74 -13.47
CA ILE A 109 1.43 2.08 -12.96
C ILE A 109 0.50 2.53 -11.83
N GLY A 110 -0.33 1.64 -11.33
CA GLY A 110 -1.26 1.91 -10.23
C GLY A 110 -2.65 2.36 -10.68
N GLN A 111 -3.58 2.30 -9.75
CA GLN A 111 -4.97 2.73 -9.95
C GLN A 111 -5.67 2.08 -11.15
N GLY A 112 -5.48 0.77 -11.33
CA GLY A 112 -6.11 0.04 -12.45
C GLY A 112 -5.57 0.40 -13.83
N ARG A 113 -4.36 1.01 -13.92
CA ARG A 113 -3.74 1.41 -15.17
C ARG A 113 -2.47 0.66 -15.46
N PHE A 114 -2.25 0.38 -16.72
CA PHE A 114 -1.03 -0.16 -17.26
C PHE A 114 -0.38 0.85 -18.21
N ALA A 115 0.90 0.70 -18.43
CA ALA A 115 1.62 1.51 -19.39
C ALA A 115 2.55 0.64 -20.23
N VAL A 116 2.69 1.00 -21.50
CA VAL A 116 3.76 0.50 -22.35
C VAL A 116 4.96 1.39 -22.14
N LEU A 117 5.99 0.84 -21.52
CA LEU A 117 7.25 1.52 -21.22
C LEU A 117 8.27 1.18 -22.29
N HIS A 118 8.92 2.19 -22.82
CA HIS A 118 10.06 2.05 -23.73
C HIS A 118 11.36 2.35 -22.98
N TYR A 119 12.33 1.46 -23.12
CA TYR A 119 13.66 1.57 -22.53
C TYR A 119 14.70 1.80 -23.63
N GLU A 120 15.49 2.87 -23.51
CA GLU A 120 16.63 3.06 -24.40
C GLU A 120 17.70 2.00 -24.17
N ASN A 121 17.83 1.57 -22.92
CA ASN A 121 18.72 0.48 -22.52
C ASN A 121 17.99 -0.48 -21.57
N MET A 122 17.75 -1.70 -22.01
CA MET A 122 17.07 -2.75 -21.21
C MET A 122 17.80 -3.11 -19.92
N ARG A 123 19.10 -2.80 -19.81
CA ARG A 123 19.87 -3.03 -18.58
C ARG A 123 19.67 -1.90 -17.56
N ASP A 124 19.27 -0.73 -18.02
CA ASP A 124 18.97 0.41 -17.15
C ASP A 124 17.46 0.65 -17.06
N GLN A 125 16.83 -0.04 -16.14
CA GLN A 125 15.37 0.04 -15.92
C GLN A 125 14.93 1.31 -15.18
N ARG A 126 15.85 2.21 -14.83
CA ARG A 126 15.52 3.46 -14.14
C ARG A 126 15.11 4.56 -15.13
N HIS A 127 15.60 4.47 -16.37
CA HIS A 127 15.29 5.42 -17.42
C HIS A 127 14.37 4.78 -18.46
N PHE A 128 13.13 5.22 -18.46
CA PHE A 128 12.11 4.77 -19.40
C PHE A 128 11.23 5.92 -19.84
N THR A 129 10.62 5.75 -20.99
CA THR A 129 9.60 6.67 -21.52
C THR A 129 8.26 5.96 -21.56
N ILE A 130 7.19 6.63 -21.16
CA ILE A 130 5.84 6.08 -21.27
C ILE A 130 5.35 6.34 -22.69
N LYS A 131 5.15 5.30 -23.48
CA LYS A 131 4.58 5.41 -24.83
C LYS A 131 3.08 5.48 -24.85
N LYS A 132 2.43 4.65 -24.03
CA LYS A 132 0.98 4.54 -24.00
C LYS A 132 0.51 4.21 -22.59
N ILE A 133 -0.58 4.82 -22.18
CA ILE A 133 -1.30 4.45 -20.95
C ILE A 133 -2.56 3.69 -21.34
N ILE A 134 -2.80 2.57 -20.69
CA ILE A 134 -3.95 1.69 -20.90
C ILE A 134 -4.77 1.73 -19.61
N GLU A 135 -5.96 2.29 -19.68
CA GLU A 135 -6.91 2.26 -18.58
C GLU A 135 -7.63 0.91 -18.62
N TRP A 136 -7.35 0.09 -17.60
CA TRP A 136 -7.94 -1.23 -17.45
C TRP A 136 -9.18 -1.19 -16.56
N GLU A 137 -9.07 -0.56 -15.39
CA GLU A 137 -10.17 -0.37 -14.46
C GLU A 137 -10.65 1.08 -14.49
N ASP A 138 -11.96 1.24 -14.40
CA ASP A 138 -12.57 2.56 -14.18
C ASP A 138 -12.32 3.00 -12.74
N ARG A 139 -11.84 4.22 -12.56
CA ARG A 139 -11.53 4.79 -11.22
C ARG A 139 -12.78 5.04 -10.40
N ASP A 140 -13.88 5.33 -11.06
CA ASP A 140 -15.13 5.70 -10.42
C ASP A 140 -15.97 4.47 -10.06
N GLN A 141 -15.68 3.32 -10.67
CA GLN A 141 -16.33 2.04 -10.39
C GLN A 141 -15.50 1.19 -9.43
N LYS A 142 -15.90 1.15 -8.17
CA LYS A 142 -15.35 0.20 -7.21
C LYS A 142 -16.10 -1.12 -7.30
N SER A 143 -15.38 -2.19 -7.60
CA SER A 143 -15.96 -3.54 -7.57
C SER A 143 -16.41 -3.91 -6.15
N GLU A 144 -17.59 -4.53 -6.04
CA GLU A 144 -18.21 -4.92 -4.75
C GLU A 144 -17.26 -5.75 -3.90
N TRP A 145 -16.59 -6.75 -4.50
CA TRP A 145 -15.63 -7.60 -3.80
C TRP A 145 -14.45 -6.82 -3.19
N ARG A 146 -14.00 -5.71 -3.83
CA ARG A 146 -12.98 -4.82 -3.25
C ARG A 146 -13.48 -4.04 -2.07
N THR A 147 -14.72 -3.61 -2.11
CA THR A 147 -15.35 -2.86 -1.02
C THR A 147 -15.50 -3.75 0.21
N GLU A 148 -15.93 -5.01 0.02
CA GLU A 148 -16.00 -6.02 1.08
C GLU A 148 -14.62 -6.24 1.71
N LEU A 149 -13.58 -6.48 0.90
CA LEU A 149 -12.22 -6.67 1.38
C LEU A 149 -11.68 -5.46 2.13
N SER A 150 -11.85 -4.25 1.58
CA SER A 150 -11.35 -3.04 2.24
C SER A 150 -12.05 -2.79 3.57
N GLY A 151 -13.33 -3.10 3.68
CA GLY A 151 -14.08 -3.06 4.92
C GLY A 151 -13.52 -3.99 5.99
N LEU A 152 -13.11 -5.19 5.61
CA LEU A 152 -12.52 -6.16 6.52
C LEU A 152 -11.10 -5.79 6.96
N TYR A 153 -10.24 -5.38 6.03
CA TYR A 153 -8.89 -4.94 6.36
C TYR A 153 -8.86 -3.67 7.20
N SER A 154 -9.83 -2.77 7.05
CA SER A 154 -9.92 -1.57 7.87
C SER A 154 -10.32 -1.85 9.33
N GLN A 155 -10.90 -3.01 9.61
CA GLN A 155 -11.28 -3.45 10.95
C GLN A 155 -10.14 -4.19 11.69
N ILE A 156 -9.07 -4.55 10.98
CA ILE A 156 -7.87 -5.14 11.59
C ILE A 156 -6.98 -4.00 12.04
N LYS A 157 -7.00 -3.68 13.33
CA LYS A 157 -6.04 -2.78 13.98
C LYS A 157 -5.03 -3.58 14.75
#